data_0142b1c0580aed6daec817d826676e1a
#
_entry.id   0142b1c0580aed6daec817d826676e1a
#
_cell.length_a   1.000
_cell.length_b   1.000
_cell.length_c   1.000
_cell.angle_alpha   90.00
_cell.angle_beta   90.00
_cell.angle_gamma   90.00
#
_symmetry.space_group_name_H-M   'P 1'
#
loop_
_entity.id
_entity.type
_entity.pdbx_description
1 polymer ?
#
loop_
_entity_poly.entity_id
_entity_poly.type
_entity_poly.pdbx_seq_one_letter_code
_entity_poly.pdbx_strand_id
1 'polypeptide(L)'
;DDESIKVLLNDKCTIHNRSLDNADDSATLDDVALEVTKYLLENGASESDILITCQPTSPFLSESTIREVIRLHKKENIETVISVKDDRHLRWTFKKEQAIPYYLKRVNRQQLPPVFSETGGVISSALGRIVKTGSRIGEKISLVTLDEREGLDIDTFADWALAEYWVNRKKIILRVDGSKTLGFGHLYRALAIAQSIHAHSISFVTRSDGEYSLGINFLRRFNYPVLEIASNEEFLDKLHEIKPDIVINDILDTTVDYITILKNQSCFVANFEDLGKGNILADIVINDLYPDLLPKKNHWYGVEHAILNPNFEDIKRRKEPQKEVNHILIACGGTDPSNLTGKAIRALEFIDFNKEVSVILGPGNIHFNNIQKILGNIKGKVNLLHNVDNMAEVMINSDLAI
;
A
#
# COMPACT_ATOMS: atom_id res chain seq x y z
N ASP A 1 24.34 -25.06 -14.64
CA ASP A 1 25.68 -25.17 -15.26
C ASP A 1 26.53 -23.92 -15.01
N ASP A 2 25.98 -22.88 -14.42
CA ASP A 2 26.70 -21.65 -14.06
C ASP A 2 27.38 -21.82 -12.68
N GLU A 3 28.71 -21.75 -12.66
CA GLU A 3 29.50 -21.87 -11.41
C GLU A 3 29.13 -20.77 -10.40
N SER A 4 28.66 -19.61 -10.84
CA SER A 4 28.20 -18.52 -9.96
C SER A 4 26.97 -18.92 -9.15
N ILE A 5 26.07 -19.73 -9.70
CA ILE A 5 24.89 -20.25 -9.00
C ILE A 5 25.32 -21.20 -7.88
N LYS A 6 26.31 -22.05 -8.13
CA LYS A 6 26.84 -22.97 -7.11
C LYS A 6 27.40 -22.23 -5.90
N VAL A 7 28.08 -21.11 -6.11
CA VAL A 7 28.60 -20.25 -5.04
C VAL A 7 27.47 -19.64 -4.21
N LEU A 8 26.36 -19.22 -4.84
CA LEU A 8 25.21 -18.66 -4.14
C LEU A 8 24.46 -19.69 -3.28
N LEU A 9 24.44 -20.94 -3.71
CA LEU A 9 23.72 -22.02 -3.00
C LEU A 9 24.47 -22.55 -1.78
N ASN A 10 25.80 -22.48 -1.77
CA ASN A 10 26.72 -22.65 -0.64
C ASN A 10 26.21 -23.64 0.44
N ASP A 11 26.29 -24.94 0.18
CA ASP A 11 25.92 -26.06 1.07
C ASP A 11 24.46 -26.12 1.57
N LYS A 12 23.60 -25.26 1.04
CA LYS A 12 22.17 -25.22 1.42
C LYS A 12 21.35 -26.31 0.75
N CYS A 13 21.85 -26.88 -0.35
CA CYS A 13 21.15 -27.90 -1.11
C CYS A 13 22.13 -28.79 -1.86
N THR A 14 21.68 -30.01 -2.26
CA THR A 14 22.43 -30.90 -3.16
C THR A 14 22.38 -30.35 -4.57
N ILE A 15 23.53 -30.22 -5.22
CA ILE A 15 23.64 -29.76 -6.61
C ILE A 15 23.70 -30.98 -7.52
N HIS A 16 22.73 -31.12 -8.42
CA HIS A 16 22.74 -32.11 -9.49
C HIS A 16 23.20 -31.42 -10.79
N ASN A 17 24.29 -31.90 -11.38
CA ASN A 17 24.76 -31.42 -12.67
C ASN A 17 23.98 -32.12 -13.78
N ARG A 18 23.28 -31.36 -14.63
CA ARG A 18 22.57 -31.92 -15.79
C ARG A 18 23.55 -32.53 -16.80
N SER A 19 23.12 -33.58 -17.50
CA SER A 19 23.82 -34.08 -18.68
C SER A 19 23.92 -32.99 -19.77
N LEU A 20 24.90 -33.11 -20.66
CA LEU A 20 25.07 -32.16 -21.76
C LEU A 20 23.83 -32.10 -22.67
N ASP A 21 23.16 -33.23 -22.87
CA ASP A 21 21.95 -33.34 -23.69
C ASP A 21 20.75 -32.54 -23.06
N ASN A 22 20.71 -32.43 -21.73
CA ASN A 22 19.69 -31.70 -20.99
C ASN A 22 20.13 -30.28 -20.60
N ALA A 23 21.27 -29.82 -21.08
CA ALA A 23 21.83 -28.50 -20.76
C ALA A 23 21.70 -27.50 -21.92
N ASP A 24 21.15 -27.90 -23.07
CA ASP A 24 20.93 -27.04 -24.21
C ASP A 24 19.52 -26.38 -24.21
N ASP A 25 19.31 -25.42 -25.11
CA ASP A 25 18.07 -24.63 -25.23
C ASP A 25 16.87 -25.46 -25.72
N SER A 26 17.09 -26.69 -26.23
CA SER A 26 16.02 -27.58 -26.69
C SER A 26 15.46 -28.49 -25.61
N ALA A 27 16.20 -28.65 -24.49
CA ALA A 27 15.80 -29.52 -23.39
C ALA A 27 14.57 -28.96 -22.65
N THR A 28 13.57 -29.79 -22.48
CA THR A 28 12.37 -29.43 -21.74
C THR A 28 12.58 -29.63 -20.23
N LEU A 29 11.73 -28.96 -19.42
CA LEU A 29 11.73 -29.21 -17.97
C LEU A 29 11.30 -30.66 -17.62
N ASP A 30 10.58 -31.34 -18.50
CA ASP A 30 10.24 -32.75 -18.32
C ASP A 30 11.47 -33.65 -18.52
N ASP A 31 12.36 -33.35 -19.47
CA ASP A 31 13.63 -34.07 -19.67
C ASP A 31 14.53 -33.96 -18.45
N VAL A 32 14.66 -32.76 -17.90
CA VAL A 32 15.42 -32.50 -16.67
C VAL A 32 14.80 -33.25 -15.47
N ALA A 33 13.48 -33.18 -15.34
CA ALA A 33 12.78 -33.88 -14.27
C ALA A 33 12.95 -35.41 -14.36
N LEU A 34 12.94 -35.96 -15.57
CA LEU A 34 13.21 -37.40 -15.81
C LEU A 34 14.63 -37.78 -15.41
N GLU A 35 15.65 -37.00 -15.76
CA GLU A 35 17.04 -37.22 -15.37
C GLU A 35 17.19 -37.21 -13.85
N VAL A 36 16.67 -36.15 -13.18
CA VAL A 36 16.73 -36.06 -11.73
C VAL A 36 15.97 -37.21 -11.06
N THR A 37 14.83 -37.63 -11.62
CA THR A 37 14.05 -38.74 -11.09
C THR A 37 14.84 -40.04 -11.13
N LYS A 38 15.53 -40.34 -12.23
CA LYS A 38 16.39 -41.53 -12.35
C LYS A 38 17.50 -41.50 -11.30
N TYR A 39 18.17 -40.34 -11.17
CA TYR A 39 19.21 -40.15 -10.17
C TYR A 39 18.69 -40.42 -8.74
N LEU A 40 17.50 -39.89 -8.39
CA LEU A 40 16.91 -40.09 -7.06
C LEU A 40 16.58 -41.54 -6.79
N LEU A 41 16.02 -42.26 -7.75
CA LEU A 41 15.70 -43.69 -7.62
C LEU A 41 16.95 -44.55 -7.45
N GLU A 42 18.04 -44.27 -8.18
CA GLU A 42 19.34 -44.92 -8.05
C GLU A 42 19.96 -44.65 -6.66
N ASN A 43 19.63 -43.55 -6.01
CA ASN A 43 20.09 -43.16 -4.69
C ASN A 43 19.09 -43.46 -3.56
N GLY A 44 18.13 -44.38 -3.78
CA GLY A 44 17.29 -44.96 -2.74
C GLY A 44 15.93 -44.31 -2.53
N ALA A 45 15.51 -43.39 -3.38
CA ALA A 45 14.12 -42.89 -3.38
C ALA A 45 13.16 -43.99 -3.87
N SER A 46 11.91 -43.91 -3.45
CA SER A 46 10.82 -44.79 -3.87
C SER A 46 10.05 -44.22 -5.06
N GLU A 47 9.55 -45.10 -5.94
CA GLU A 47 8.63 -44.68 -7.03
C GLU A 47 7.36 -43.97 -6.51
N SER A 48 6.98 -44.23 -5.25
CA SER A 48 5.86 -43.52 -4.59
C SER A 48 6.21 -42.13 -4.04
N ASP A 49 7.49 -41.77 -4.01
CA ASP A 49 7.92 -40.45 -3.58
C ASP A 49 7.53 -39.41 -4.62
N ILE A 50 7.37 -38.16 -4.15
CA ILE A 50 6.86 -37.05 -4.95
C ILE A 50 8.01 -36.11 -5.31
N LEU A 51 8.22 -35.87 -6.60
CA LEU A 51 9.04 -34.79 -7.08
C LEU A 51 8.20 -33.50 -7.10
N ILE A 52 8.66 -32.46 -6.43
CA ILE A 52 8.10 -31.10 -6.52
C ILE A 52 9.12 -30.24 -7.26
N THR A 53 8.77 -29.82 -8.46
CA THR A 53 9.60 -28.89 -9.25
C THR A 53 9.15 -27.46 -9.02
N CYS A 54 10.08 -26.58 -8.64
CA CYS A 54 9.87 -25.14 -8.48
C CYS A 54 10.83 -24.40 -9.37
N GLN A 55 10.37 -23.34 -10.02
CA GLN A 55 11.21 -22.52 -10.87
C GLN A 55 11.71 -21.28 -10.09
N PRO A 56 12.97 -20.86 -10.23
CA PRO A 56 13.50 -19.67 -9.59
C PRO A 56 12.87 -18.38 -10.11
N THR A 57 12.25 -18.44 -11.29
CA THR A 57 11.45 -17.33 -11.88
C THR A 57 10.16 -17.05 -11.13
N SER A 58 9.74 -17.92 -10.19
CA SER A 58 8.57 -17.73 -9.31
C SER A 58 9.00 -17.42 -7.85
N PRO A 59 9.59 -16.25 -7.57
CA PRO A 59 10.28 -15.95 -6.31
C PRO A 59 9.36 -15.76 -5.11
N PHE A 60 8.06 -15.59 -5.34
CA PHE A 60 7.07 -15.31 -4.29
C PHE A 60 6.31 -16.54 -3.80
N LEU A 61 6.67 -17.72 -4.30
CA LEU A 61 6.03 -18.98 -3.89
C LEU A 61 6.17 -19.17 -2.38
N SER A 62 5.04 -19.38 -1.69
CA SER A 62 5.00 -19.49 -0.24
C SER A 62 5.12 -20.92 0.26
N GLU A 63 5.58 -21.06 1.51
CA GLU A 63 5.59 -22.34 2.21
C GLU A 63 4.17 -22.93 2.34
N SER A 64 3.15 -22.09 2.53
CA SER A 64 1.75 -22.53 2.61
C SER A 64 1.27 -23.16 1.32
N THR A 65 1.67 -22.65 0.18
CA THR A 65 1.38 -23.21 -1.13
C THR A 65 2.04 -24.58 -1.31
N ILE A 66 3.31 -24.73 -0.96
CA ILE A 66 4.00 -26.04 -1.00
C ILE A 66 3.30 -27.07 -0.11
N ARG A 67 2.91 -26.69 1.12
CA ARG A 67 2.15 -27.56 2.03
C ARG A 67 0.80 -27.99 1.43
N GLU A 68 0.11 -27.09 0.76
CA GLU A 68 -1.16 -27.38 0.09
C GLU A 68 -0.96 -28.34 -1.10
N VAL A 69 0.10 -28.16 -1.90
CA VAL A 69 0.49 -29.08 -2.98
C VAL A 69 0.69 -30.48 -2.44
N ILE A 70 1.48 -30.64 -1.36
CA ILE A 70 1.72 -31.92 -0.71
C ILE A 70 0.41 -32.53 -0.18
N ARG A 71 -0.46 -31.72 0.43
CA ARG A 71 -1.76 -32.17 0.94
C ARG A 71 -2.68 -32.68 -0.17
N LEU A 72 -2.73 -31.98 -1.29
CA LEU A 72 -3.53 -32.38 -2.45
C LEU A 72 -3.01 -33.66 -3.09
N HIS A 73 -1.69 -33.78 -3.22
CA HIS A 73 -1.07 -34.96 -3.81
C HIS A 73 -1.30 -36.24 -2.98
N LYS A 74 -1.48 -36.12 -1.66
CA LYS A 74 -1.82 -37.23 -0.76
C LYS A 74 -3.28 -37.69 -0.87
N LYS A 75 -4.15 -36.97 -1.60
CA LYS A 75 -5.52 -37.44 -1.87
C LYS A 75 -5.50 -38.62 -2.84
N GLU A 76 -6.41 -39.57 -2.62
CA GLU A 76 -6.55 -40.72 -3.51
C GLU A 76 -6.73 -40.29 -4.97
N ASN A 77 -5.99 -40.94 -5.84
CA ASN A 77 -6.07 -40.79 -7.28
C ASN A 77 -5.57 -39.42 -7.87
N ILE A 78 -4.83 -38.59 -7.16
CA ILE A 78 -4.16 -37.43 -7.77
C ILE A 78 -2.76 -37.84 -8.23
N GLU A 79 -2.47 -37.65 -9.51
CA GLU A 79 -1.18 -37.99 -10.13
C GLU A 79 -0.27 -36.75 -10.27
N THR A 80 -0.88 -35.60 -10.42
CA THR A 80 -0.16 -34.34 -10.60
C THR A 80 -0.90 -33.20 -9.90
N VAL A 81 -0.17 -32.31 -9.25
CA VAL A 81 -0.68 -31.01 -8.75
C VAL A 81 0.07 -29.90 -9.45
N ILE A 82 -0.67 -28.94 -10.01
CA ILE A 82 -0.11 -27.83 -10.78
C ILE A 82 -0.54 -26.49 -10.16
N SER A 83 0.39 -25.57 -10.01
CA SER A 83 0.06 -24.18 -9.66
C SER A 83 -0.44 -23.40 -10.87
N VAL A 84 -1.54 -22.70 -10.67
CA VAL A 84 -2.24 -21.94 -11.72
C VAL A 84 -2.70 -20.59 -11.20
N LYS A 85 -2.93 -19.65 -12.11
CA LYS A 85 -3.64 -18.41 -11.84
C LYS A 85 -4.98 -18.34 -12.59
N ASP A 86 -5.94 -17.61 -12.02
CA ASP A 86 -7.21 -17.33 -12.69
C ASP A 86 -6.97 -16.36 -13.86
N ASP A 87 -7.23 -16.85 -15.08
CA ASP A 87 -6.96 -16.13 -16.32
C ASP A 87 -8.23 -15.96 -17.16
N ARG A 88 -9.36 -15.69 -16.50
CA ARG A 88 -10.64 -15.40 -17.15
C ARG A 88 -10.58 -14.07 -17.90
N HIS A 89 -10.61 -14.14 -19.23
CA HIS A 89 -10.63 -12.98 -20.13
C HIS A 89 -11.51 -13.25 -21.34
N LEU A 90 -11.97 -12.18 -21.99
CA LEU A 90 -12.65 -12.25 -23.28
C LEU A 90 -11.60 -12.49 -24.37
N ARG A 91 -11.31 -13.76 -24.66
CA ARG A 91 -10.29 -14.19 -25.61
C ARG A 91 -10.83 -14.36 -27.01
N TRP A 92 -9.97 -14.19 -28.01
CA TRP A 92 -10.27 -14.40 -29.42
C TRP A 92 -9.27 -15.39 -30.02
N THR A 93 -9.69 -16.10 -31.04
CA THR A 93 -8.84 -16.99 -31.84
C THR A 93 -9.11 -16.79 -33.31
N PHE A 94 -8.26 -17.37 -34.18
CA PHE A 94 -8.45 -17.34 -35.60
C PHE A 94 -8.88 -18.72 -36.09
N LYS A 95 -9.91 -18.76 -36.97
CA LYS A 95 -10.29 -19.92 -37.73
C LYS A 95 -10.34 -19.52 -39.19
N LYS A 96 -9.44 -20.09 -40.03
CA LYS A 96 -9.31 -19.72 -41.45
C LYS A 96 -9.26 -18.19 -41.66
N GLU A 97 -8.32 -17.50 -41.04
CA GLU A 97 -8.12 -16.05 -41.09
C GLU A 97 -9.24 -15.18 -40.50
N GLN A 98 -10.34 -15.76 -40.07
CA GLN A 98 -11.44 -15.06 -39.43
C GLN A 98 -11.24 -15.05 -37.89
N ALA A 99 -11.24 -13.87 -37.27
CA ALA A 99 -11.25 -13.74 -35.82
C ALA A 99 -12.61 -14.18 -35.27
N ILE A 100 -12.59 -15.14 -34.33
CA ILE A 100 -13.79 -15.64 -33.65
C ILE A 100 -13.63 -15.55 -32.13
N PRO A 101 -14.69 -15.24 -31.35
CA PRO A 101 -14.62 -15.21 -29.91
C PRO A 101 -14.42 -16.63 -29.34
N TYR A 102 -13.55 -16.73 -28.33
CA TYR A 102 -13.34 -17.95 -27.54
C TYR A 102 -14.25 -17.97 -26.30
N TYR A 103 -15.43 -17.37 -26.39
CA TYR A 103 -16.47 -17.34 -25.37
C TYR A 103 -17.84 -17.42 -25.96
N LEU A 104 -18.78 -18.04 -25.24
CA LEU A 104 -20.17 -18.25 -25.73
C LEU A 104 -21.01 -16.96 -25.65
N LYS A 105 -20.83 -16.17 -24.57
CA LYS A 105 -21.56 -14.94 -24.31
C LYS A 105 -20.62 -13.88 -23.78
N ARG A 106 -20.72 -12.65 -24.27
CA ARG A 106 -19.96 -11.51 -23.77
C ARG A 106 -20.58 -11.02 -22.45
N VAL A 107 -19.88 -11.31 -21.33
CA VAL A 107 -20.29 -10.96 -19.98
C VAL A 107 -19.11 -10.30 -19.24
N ASN A 108 -19.33 -9.80 -18.02
CA ASN A 108 -18.26 -9.29 -17.18
C ASN A 108 -17.29 -10.41 -16.78
N ARG A 109 -16.03 -10.06 -16.53
CA ARG A 109 -14.95 -11.02 -16.21
C ARG A 109 -15.35 -12.02 -15.12
N GLN A 110 -15.99 -11.56 -14.04
CA GLN A 110 -16.41 -12.42 -12.92
C GLN A 110 -17.48 -13.46 -13.29
N GLN A 111 -18.22 -13.24 -14.39
CA GLN A 111 -19.28 -14.12 -14.88
C GLN A 111 -18.79 -15.12 -15.94
N LEU A 112 -17.53 -15.00 -16.39
CA LEU A 112 -16.93 -15.96 -17.31
C LEU A 112 -16.66 -17.29 -16.59
N PRO A 113 -16.77 -18.43 -17.31
CA PRO A 113 -16.31 -19.71 -16.77
C PRO A 113 -14.85 -19.62 -16.31
N PRO A 114 -14.46 -20.35 -15.24
CA PRO A 114 -13.06 -20.41 -14.81
C PRO A 114 -12.15 -20.87 -15.93
N VAL A 115 -11.08 -20.12 -16.16
CA VAL A 115 -9.99 -20.47 -17.07
C VAL A 115 -8.70 -20.24 -16.30
N PHE A 116 -7.83 -21.23 -16.33
CA PHE A 116 -6.59 -21.19 -15.57
C PHE A 116 -5.40 -21.23 -16.52
N SER A 117 -4.34 -20.49 -16.21
CA SER A 117 -3.03 -20.60 -16.84
C SER A 117 -2.01 -21.12 -15.82
N GLU A 118 -1.10 -22.00 -16.27
CA GLU A 118 0.03 -22.42 -15.46
C GLU A 118 0.93 -21.26 -15.11
N THR A 119 1.49 -21.27 -13.91
CA THR A 119 2.38 -20.20 -13.42
C THR A 119 3.86 -20.60 -13.47
N GLY A 120 4.18 -21.86 -13.81
CA GLY A 120 5.55 -22.36 -13.70
C GLY A 120 6.04 -22.57 -12.26
N GLY A 121 5.36 -21.98 -11.27
CA GLY A 121 5.80 -21.96 -9.87
C GLY A 121 5.99 -23.33 -9.24
N VAL A 122 4.99 -24.22 -9.39
CA VAL A 122 5.04 -25.57 -8.81
C VAL A 122 4.34 -26.58 -9.71
N ILE A 123 5.04 -27.67 -9.98
CA ILE A 123 4.43 -28.93 -10.48
C ILE A 123 4.92 -30.06 -9.60
N SER A 124 4.00 -30.89 -9.08
CA SER A 124 4.36 -32.08 -8.32
C SER A 124 3.87 -33.36 -9.00
N SER A 125 4.70 -34.41 -9.03
CA SER A 125 4.36 -35.71 -9.62
C SER A 125 5.10 -36.86 -8.93
N ALA A 126 4.53 -38.06 -8.90
CA ALA A 126 5.21 -39.23 -8.36
C ALA A 126 6.38 -39.63 -9.25
N LEU A 127 7.51 -40.07 -8.64
CA LEU A 127 8.73 -40.46 -9.35
C LEU A 127 8.47 -41.59 -10.34
N GLY A 128 7.75 -42.64 -9.92
CA GLY A 128 7.43 -43.79 -10.76
C GLY A 128 6.61 -43.40 -12.02
N ARG A 129 5.78 -42.39 -11.92
CA ARG A 129 5.08 -41.86 -13.08
C ARG A 129 6.03 -41.18 -14.08
N ILE A 130 6.89 -40.28 -13.60
CA ILE A 130 7.84 -39.56 -14.45
C ILE A 130 8.72 -40.53 -15.21
N VAL A 131 9.25 -41.56 -14.54
CA VAL A 131 10.07 -42.62 -15.20
C VAL A 131 9.27 -43.37 -16.27
N LYS A 132 8.02 -43.73 -15.96
CA LYS A 132 7.19 -44.51 -16.87
C LYS A 132 6.77 -43.74 -18.13
N THR A 133 6.52 -42.46 -18.01
CA THR A 133 5.88 -41.67 -19.09
C THR A 133 6.80 -40.61 -19.69
N GLY A 134 7.90 -40.25 -19.04
CA GLY A 134 8.77 -39.13 -19.42
C GLY A 134 8.13 -37.77 -19.16
N SER A 135 6.97 -37.71 -18.47
CA SER A 135 6.24 -36.44 -18.24
C SER A 135 5.85 -36.26 -16.79
N ARG A 136 5.93 -35.04 -16.28
CA ARG A 136 5.42 -34.64 -14.96
C ARG A 136 3.91 -34.54 -14.92
N ILE A 137 3.23 -34.45 -16.08
CA ILE A 137 1.80 -34.24 -16.18
C ILE A 137 1.06 -35.56 -16.32
N GLY A 138 0.15 -35.84 -15.40
CA GLY A 138 -0.69 -37.02 -15.36
C GLY A 138 -2.08 -36.84 -15.97
N GLU A 139 -2.90 -37.90 -15.85
CA GLU A 139 -4.30 -37.85 -16.27
C GLU A 139 -5.20 -37.25 -15.19
N LYS A 140 -4.88 -37.52 -13.91
CA LYS A 140 -5.64 -37.04 -12.75
C LYS A 140 -4.92 -35.87 -12.09
N ILE A 141 -5.33 -34.68 -12.48
CA ILE A 141 -4.69 -33.42 -12.12
C ILE A 141 -5.54 -32.70 -11.07
N SER A 142 -4.87 -32.13 -10.06
CA SER A 142 -5.44 -31.15 -9.15
C SER A 142 -4.74 -29.79 -9.35
N LEU A 143 -5.48 -28.71 -9.19
CA LEU A 143 -4.95 -27.36 -9.35
C LEU A 143 -4.86 -26.65 -8.00
N VAL A 144 -3.76 -25.90 -7.78
CA VAL A 144 -3.61 -24.93 -6.70
C VAL A 144 -3.63 -23.55 -7.33
N THR A 145 -4.68 -22.77 -7.01
CA THR A 145 -4.81 -21.42 -7.53
C THR A 145 -4.01 -20.44 -6.66
N LEU A 146 -3.07 -19.76 -7.28
CA LEU A 146 -2.22 -18.73 -6.67
C LEU A 146 -2.85 -17.35 -6.86
N ASP A 147 -2.56 -16.44 -5.95
CA ASP A 147 -2.86 -15.01 -6.13
C ASP A 147 -1.90 -14.37 -7.15
N GLU A 148 -2.11 -13.08 -7.44
CA GLU A 148 -1.30 -12.36 -8.43
C GLU A 148 0.19 -12.29 -8.06
N ARG A 149 0.53 -12.25 -6.78
CA ARG A 149 1.91 -12.15 -6.29
C ARG A 149 2.61 -13.50 -6.34
N GLU A 150 2.03 -14.54 -5.75
CA GLU A 150 2.60 -15.88 -5.77
C GLU A 150 2.66 -16.47 -7.20
N GLY A 151 1.70 -16.11 -8.04
CA GLY A 151 1.59 -16.57 -9.42
C GLY A 151 2.42 -15.75 -10.42
N LEU A 152 3.29 -14.84 -9.96
CA LEU A 152 4.20 -14.13 -10.86
C LEU A 152 5.31 -15.08 -11.32
N ASP A 153 5.47 -15.17 -12.64
CA ASP A 153 6.62 -15.76 -13.32
C ASP A 153 7.43 -14.65 -14.00
N ILE A 154 8.73 -14.58 -13.76
CA ILE A 154 9.60 -13.51 -14.28
C ILE A 154 10.15 -13.95 -15.63
N ASP A 155 9.45 -13.63 -16.70
CA ASP A 155 9.83 -13.89 -18.08
C ASP A 155 10.32 -12.62 -18.82
N THR A 156 9.87 -11.45 -18.36
CA THR A 156 10.13 -10.17 -19.02
C THR A 156 10.69 -9.13 -18.04
N PHE A 157 11.25 -8.04 -18.58
CA PHE A 157 11.62 -6.88 -17.75
C PHE A 157 10.46 -6.22 -17.03
N ALA A 158 9.22 -6.35 -17.55
CA ALA A 158 8.03 -5.86 -16.89
C ALA A 158 7.72 -6.71 -15.64
N ASP A 159 7.86 -8.03 -15.74
CA ASP A 159 7.70 -8.95 -14.60
C ASP A 159 8.77 -8.69 -13.54
N TRP A 160 10.02 -8.46 -13.97
CA TRP A 160 11.11 -8.09 -13.07
C TRP A 160 10.80 -6.80 -12.30
N ALA A 161 10.36 -5.74 -13.00
CA ALA A 161 9.99 -4.48 -12.36
C ALA A 161 8.83 -4.66 -11.36
N LEU A 162 7.86 -5.52 -11.69
CA LEU A 162 6.77 -5.87 -10.79
C LEU A 162 7.25 -6.66 -9.56
N ALA A 163 8.21 -7.58 -9.75
CA ALA A 163 8.83 -8.31 -8.65
C ALA A 163 9.59 -7.37 -7.72
N GLU A 164 10.40 -6.45 -8.25
CA GLU A 164 11.09 -5.42 -7.45
C GLU A 164 10.12 -4.54 -6.67
N TYR A 165 9.01 -4.12 -7.30
CA TYR A 165 7.96 -3.38 -6.63
C TYR A 165 7.40 -4.15 -5.42
N TRP A 166 7.09 -5.46 -5.57
CA TRP A 166 6.55 -6.25 -4.47
C TRP A 166 7.55 -6.57 -3.37
N VAL A 167 8.82 -6.80 -3.71
CA VAL A 167 9.90 -7.01 -2.71
C VAL A 167 10.12 -5.75 -1.88
N ASN A 168 10.10 -4.58 -2.53
CA ASN A 168 10.37 -3.29 -1.88
C ASN A 168 9.13 -2.71 -1.18
N ARG A 169 7.94 -3.26 -1.45
CA ARG A 169 6.68 -2.78 -0.89
C ARG A 169 6.63 -3.01 0.61
N LYS A 170 6.58 -1.91 1.37
CA LYS A 170 6.46 -1.92 2.83
C LYS A 170 5.00 -1.84 3.24
N LYS A 171 4.69 -2.45 4.38
CA LYS A 171 3.41 -2.32 5.06
C LYS A 171 3.50 -1.17 6.05
N ILE A 172 2.84 -0.07 5.74
CA ILE A 172 2.94 1.18 6.49
C ILE A 172 1.61 1.45 7.18
N ILE A 173 1.68 1.69 8.47
CA ILE A 173 0.57 2.14 9.29
C ILE A 173 0.72 3.63 9.55
N LEU A 174 -0.32 4.41 9.24
CA LEU A 174 -0.48 5.79 9.63
C LEU A 174 -1.42 5.83 10.83
N ARG A 175 -0.84 5.94 12.04
CA ARG A 175 -1.60 6.07 13.29
C ARG A 175 -1.90 7.55 13.51
N VAL A 176 -3.18 7.95 13.33
CA VAL A 176 -3.60 9.34 13.34
C VAL A 176 -4.99 9.48 13.95
N ASP A 177 -5.21 10.57 14.67
CA ASP A 177 -6.52 10.91 15.22
C ASP A 177 -6.99 12.27 14.71
N GLY A 178 -8.31 12.43 14.58
CA GLY A 178 -8.95 13.69 14.24
C GLY A 178 -10.31 13.81 14.87
N SER A 179 -10.54 14.89 15.60
CA SER A 179 -11.80 15.18 16.29
C SER A 179 -12.16 16.66 16.19
N LYS A 180 -13.31 17.04 16.74
CA LYS A 180 -13.67 18.47 16.81
C LYS A 180 -12.68 19.29 17.63
N THR A 181 -12.08 18.68 18.65
CA THR A 181 -11.13 19.35 19.56
C THR A 181 -9.72 19.34 19.04
N LEU A 182 -9.23 18.21 18.51
CA LEU A 182 -7.90 18.10 17.91
C LEU A 182 -7.78 18.81 16.54
N GLY A 183 -8.90 18.97 15.83
CA GLY A 183 -8.86 19.43 14.46
C GLY A 183 -8.57 18.31 13.44
N PHE A 184 -8.32 18.73 12.21
CA PHE A 184 -8.08 17.84 11.07
C PHE A 184 -6.66 17.94 10.49
N GLY A 185 -5.79 18.76 11.08
CA GLY A 185 -4.41 18.98 10.61
C GLY A 185 -3.64 17.67 10.48
N HIS A 186 -3.67 16.84 11.51
CA HIS A 186 -3.04 15.51 11.54
C HIS A 186 -3.57 14.59 10.42
N LEU A 187 -4.88 14.59 10.17
CA LEU A 187 -5.50 13.79 9.10
C LEU A 187 -5.06 14.26 7.70
N TYR A 188 -5.00 15.57 7.46
CA TYR A 188 -4.53 16.11 6.19
C TYR A 188 -3.06 15.81 5.95
N ARG A 189 -2.22 15.92 6.98
CA ARG A 189 -0.80 15.56 6.91
C ARG A 189 -0.62 14.07 6.61
N ALA A 190 -1.28 13.21 7.38
CA ALA A 190 -1.21 11.77 7.16
C ALA A 190 -1.73 11.36 5.75
N LEU A 191 -2.78 12.02 5.24
CA LEU A 191 -3.25 11.82 3.88
C LEU A 191 -2.23 12.25 2.83
N ALA A 192 -1.57 13.40 3.01
CA ALA A 192 -0.52 13.86 2.11
C ALA A 192 0.67 12.88 2.08
N ILE A 193 1.07 12.35 3.24
CA ILE A 193 2.08 11.28 3.33
C ILE A 193 1.61 10.06 2.55
N ALA A 194 0.38 9.57 2.78
CA ALA A 194 -0.15 8.40 2.09
C ALA A 194 -0.13 8.57 0.56
N GLN A 195 -0.49 9.74 0.06
CA GLN A 195 -0.49 10.05 -1.36
C GLN A 195 0.93 10.08 -1.95
N SER A 196 1.91 10.56 -1.20
CA SER A 196 3.32 10.64 -1.65
C SER A 196 4.02 9.27 -1.67
N ILE A 197 3.61 8.33 -0.81
CA ILE A 197 4.22 7.00 -0.68
C ILE A 197 3.30 5.87 -1.20
N HIS A 198 2.47 6.16 -2.18
CA HIS A 198 1.43 5.26 -2.73
C HIS A 198 1.97 3.92 -3.28
N ALA A 199 3.27 3.80 -3.53
CA ALA A 199 3.91 2.54 -3.91
C ALA A 199 3.90 1.47 -2.80
N HIS A 200 3.58 1.85 -1.56
CA HIS A 200 3.56 0.96 -0.41
C HIS A 200 2.14 0.49 -0.03
N SER A 201 2.05 -0.49 0.87
CA SER A 201 0.77 -0.93 1.42
C SER A 201 0.41 -0.07 2.62
N ILE A 202 -0.50 0.89 2.43
CA ILE A 202 -0.84 1.89 3.43
C ILE A 202 -2.18 1.56 4.07
N SER A 203 -2.25 1.65 5.39
CA SER A 203 -3.49 1.60 6.16
C SER A 203 -3.48 2.66 7.24
N PHE A 204 -4.64 3.25 7.50
CA PHE A 204 -4.82 4.17 8.62
C PHE A 204 -5.30 3.42 9.85
N VAL A 205 -4.84 3.84 11.02
CA VAL A 205 -5.34 3.42 12.33
C VAL A 205 -5.78 4.66 13.08
N THR A 206 -7.04 4.71 13.49
CA THR A 206 -7.64 5.88 14.15
C THR A 206 -8.63 5.46 15.23
N ARG A 207 -8.78 6.30 16.25
CA ARG A 207 -9.78 6.08 17.31
C ARG A 207 -11.19 6.23 16.77
N SER A 208 -12.09 5.40 17.31
CA SER A 208 -13.52 5.39 16.91
C SER A 208 -14.47 5.86 18.02
N ASP A 209 -13.96 6.10 19.22
CA ASP A 209 -14.76 6.51 20.35
C ASP A 209 -15.27 7.96 20.22
N GLY A 210 -16.56 8.14 20.44
CA GLY A 210 -17.24 9.43 20.61
C GLY A 210 -16.94 10.49 19.56
N GLU A 211 -16.05 11.42 19.87
CA GLU A 211 -15.73 12.59 19.06
C GLU A 211 -14.84 12.31 17.81
N TYR A 212 -14.23 11.12 17.73
CA TYR A 212 -13.32 10.75 16.62
C TYR A 212 -14.02 10.26 15.35
N SER A 213 -15.33 10.02 15.41
CA SER A 213 -16.13 9.54 14.26
C SER A 213 -16.00 10.43 13.01
N LEU A 214 -15.77 11.73 13.19
CA LEU A 214 -15.58 12.68 12.08
C LEU A 214 -14.27 12.38 11.30
N GLY A 215 -13.19 12.02 12.01
CA GLY A 215 -11.92 11.67 11.40
C GLY A 215 -12.04 10.41 10.55
N ILE A 216 -12.77 9.39 11.05
CA ILE A 216 -13.03 8.15 10.30
C ILE A 216 -13.76 8.44 9.00
N ASN A 217 -14.85 9.22 9.05
CA ASN A 217 -15.65 9.58 7.88
C ASN A 217 -14.83 10.37 6.86
N PHE A 218 -13.90 11.20 7.33
CA PHE A 218 -12.97 11.91 6.46
C PHE A 218 -12.04 10.94 5.73
N LEU A 219 -11.34 10.04 6.44
CA LEU A 219 -10.39 9.10 5.86
C LEU A 219 -11.04 8.12 4.87
N ARG A 220 -12.25 7.64 5.16
CA ARG A 220 -13.00 6.71 4.30
C ARG A 220 -13.29 7.27 2.90
N ARG A 221 -13.32 8.60 2.72
CA ARG A 221 -13.51 9.24 1.41
C ARG A 221 -12.39 8.96 0.41
N PHE A 222 -11.20 8.56 0.89
CA PHE A 222 -10.00 8.42 0.07
C PHE A 222 -9.64 6.97 -0.27
N ASN A 223 -10.55 6.01 0.01
CA ASN A 223 -10.40 4.58 -0.33
C ASN A 223 -9.17 3.88 0.26
N TYR A 224 -8.56 4.41 1.31
CA TYR A 224 -7.56 3.68 2.09
C TYR A 224 -8.23 2.76 3.10
N PRO A 225 -7.62 1.60 3.43
CA PRO A 225 -8.05 0.79 4.57
C PRO A 225 -7.95 1.59 5.87
N VAL A 226 -9.01 1.59 6.67
CA VAL A 226 -9.07 2.26 7.98
C VAL A 226 -9.40 1.23 9.04
N LEU A 227 -8.46 1.01 9.96
CA LEU A 227 -8.65 0.20 11.16
C LEU A 227 -9.09 1.12 12.30
N GLU A 228 -10.28 0.86 12.80
CA GLU A 228 -10.83 1.57 13.95
C GLU A 228 -10.40 0.89 15.24
N ILE A 229 -10.02 1.69 16.23
CA ILE A 229 -9.59 1.25 17.56
C ILE A 229 -10.29 2.07 18.65
N ALA A 230 -10.53 1.46 19.79
CA ALA A 230 -11.02 2.19 20.96
C ALA A 230 -9.87 2.87 21.73
N SER A 231 -8.65 2.30 21.67
CA SER A 231 -7.50 2.84 22.39
C SER A 231 -6.17 2.46 21.71
N ASN A 232 -5.06 3.06 22.15
CA ASN A 232 -3.73 2.67 21.69
C ASN A 232 -3.37 1.24 22.11
N GLU A 233 -3.84 0.78 23.26
CA GLU A 233 -3.61 -0.60 23.72
C GLU A 233 -4.23 -1.61 22.76
N GLU A 234 -5.45 -1.37 22.28
CA GLU A 234 -6.07 -2.23 21.26
C GLU A 234 -5.26 -2.28 19.96
N PHE A 235 -4.66 -1.17 19.55
CA PHE A 235 -3.76 -1.17 18.39
C PHE A 235 -2.52 -2.04 18.64
N LEU A 236 -1.91 -1.88 19.83
CA LEU A 236 -0.72 -2.66 20.21
C LEU A 236 -1.00 -4.16 20.25
N ASP A 237 -2.16 -4.58 20.75
CA ASP A 237 -2.59 -5.98 20.78
C ASP A 237 -2.72 -6.59 19.38
N LYS A 238 -3.10 -5.78 18.39
CA LYS A 238 -3.25 -6.22 16.99
C LYS A 238 -1.95 -6.22 16.18
N LEU A 239 -0.84 -5.71 16.70
CA LEU A 239 0.42 -5.59 15.95
C LEU A 239 0.93 -6.93 15.42
N HIS A 240 0.81 -8.01 16.18
CA HIS A 240 1.29 -9.32 15.77
C HIS A 240 0.51 -9.91 14.57
N GLU A 241 -0.74 -9.49 14.35
CA GLU A 241 -1.56 -9.84 13.20
C GLU A 241 -1.25 -8.91 12.02
N ILE A 242 -1.14 -7.60 12.31
CA ILE A 242 -0.90 -6.58 11.31
C ILE A 242 0.52 -6.71 10.74
N LYS A 243 1.53 -6.91 11.57
CA LYS A 243 2.97 -7.00 11.22
C LYS A 243 3.40 -5.84 10.31
N PRO A 244 3.32 -4.58 10.76
CA PRO A 244 3.77 -3.45 9.97
C PRO A 244 5.30 -3.41 9.88
N ASP A 245 5.83 -2.97 8.73
CA ASP A 245 7.26 -2.64 8.58
C ASP A 245 7.54 -1.24 9.17
N ILE A 246 6.60 -0.32 9.00
CA ILE A 246 6.72 1.08 9.41
C ILE A 246 5.44 1.51 10.11
N VAL A 247 5.59 2.20 11.24
CA VAL A 247 4.50 2.90 11.92
C VAL A 247 4.82 4.39 11.97
N ILE A 248 3.96 5.20 11.37
CA ILE A 248 4.06 6.66 11.41
C ILE A 248 2.97 7.16 12.35
N ASN A 249 3.38 7.75 13.47
CA ASN A 249 2.47 8.29 14.48
C ASN A 249 2.30 9.80 14.31
N ASP A 250 1.07 10.23 14.26
CA ASP A 250 0.66 11.64 14.26
C ASP A 250 -0.50 11.82 15.26
N ILE A 251 -0.20 11.56 16.55
CA ILE A 251 -1.17 11.47 17.67
C ILE A 251 -0.78 12.31 18.88
N LEU A 252 0.07 13.32 18.69
CA LEU A 252 0.68 14.08 19.78
C LEU A 252 1.69 13.23 20.59
N ASP A 253 1.76 13.47 21.90
CA ASP A 253 2.79 12.91 22.77
C ASP A 253 2.67 11.39 22.92
N THR A 254 3.75 10.69 22.60
CA THR A 254 3.85 9.24 22.81
C THR A 254 4.50 8.90 24.15
N THR A 255 4.21 7.71 24.66
CA THR A 255 4.85 7.18 25.88
C THR A 255 6.01 6.25 25.55
N VAL A 256 6.91 6.08 26.53
CA VAL A 256 8.03 5.13 26.42
C VAL A 256 7.53 3.72 26.15
N ASP A 257 6.49 3.27 26.87
CA ASP A 257 5.94 1.92 26.75
C ASP A 257 5.35 1.68 25.35
N TYR A 258 4.59 2.65 24.83
CA TYR A 258 4.00 2.58 23.49
C TYR A 258 5.08 2.37 22.42
N ILE A 259 6.12 3.21 22.40
CA ILE A 259 7.20 3.09 21.42
C ILE A 259 8.01 1.82 21.62
N THR A 260 8.26 1.41 22.88
CA THR A 260 8.98 0.15 23.17
C THR A 260 8.25 -1.06 22.59
N ILE A 261 6.93 -1.14 22.72
CA ILE A 261 6.15 -2.25 22.15
C ILE A 261 6.25 -2.26 20.64
N LEU A 262 6.14 -1.11 19.97
CA LEU A 262 6.34 -1.02 18.51
C LEU A 262 7.74 -1.50 18.08
N LYS A 263 8.78 -1.06 18.78
CA LYS A 263 10.17 -1.44 18.50
C LYS A 263 10.42 -2.94 18.72
N ASN A 264 9.76 -3.56 19.70
CA ASN A 264 9.84 -5.01 19.92
C ASN A 264 9.25 -5.82 18.78
N GLN A 265 8.37 -5.24 17.94
CA GLN A 265 7.89 -5.86 16.71
C GLN A 265 8.80 -5.59 15.51
N SER A 266 9.99 -5.05 15.71
CA SER A 266 10.96 -4.67 14.67
C SER A 266 10.42 -3.63 13.67
N CYS A 267 9.42 -2.84 14.06
CA CYS A 267 8.91 -1.75 13.24
C CYS A 267 9.89 -0.57 13.20
N PHE A 268 10.00 0.07 12.04
CA PHE A 268 10.54 1.43 11.97
C PHE A 268 9.48 2.41 12.44
N VAL A 269 9.82 3.30 13.37
CA VAL A 269 8.87 4.23 14.00
C VAL A 269 9.25 5.67 13.68
N ALA A 270 8.31 6.38 13.02
CA ALA A 270 8.40 7.81 12.76
C ALA A 270 7.28 8.55 13.50
N ASN A 271 7.60 9.63 14.21
CA ASN A 271 6.63 10.43 14.95
C ASN A 271 6.60 11.86 14.41
N PHE A 272 5.39 12.43 14.30
CA PHE A 272 5.18 13.84 14.00
C PHE A 272 4.78 14.62 15.26
N GLU A 273 5.39 15.80 15.45
CA GLU A 273 5.08 16.76 16.53
C GLU A 273 5.07 16.15 17.94
N ASP A 274 5.84 15.09 18.16
CA ASP A 274 5.87 14.35 19.40
C ASP A 274 6.81 15.01 20.42
N LEU A 275 6.25 15.57 21.47
CA LEU A 275 6.97 16.14 22.62
C LEU A 275 6.97 15.20 23.83
N GLY A 276 6.32 14.02 23.72
CA GLY A 276 6.22 13.03 24.77
C GLY A 276 7.54 12.31 25.08
N LYS A 277 7.58 11.57 26.17
CA LYS A 277 8.78 10.84 26.60
C LYS A 277 9.17 9.68 25.68
N GLY A 278 8.24 9.18 24.85
CA GLY A 278 8.49 8.12 23.88
C GLY A 278 9.35 8.57 22.70
N ASN A 279 9.38 9.85 22.39
CA ASN A 279 10.04 10.41 21.22
C ASN A 279 11.53 10.04 21.08
N ILE A 280 12.23 9.83 22.19
CA ILE A 280 13.66 9.48 22.21
C ILE A 280 13.93 8.07 21.68
N LEU A 281 12.93 7.19 21.70
CA LEU A 281 13.02 5.80 21.25
C LEU A 281 12.55 5.62 19.79
N ALA A 282 11.89 6.62 19.21
CA ALA A 282 11.51 6.60 17.81
C ALA A 282 12.75 6.66 16.90
N ASP A 283 12.66 6.10 15.69
CA ASP A 283 13.77 6.16 14.73
C ASP A 283 13.90 7.57 14.13
N ILE A 284 12.77 8.25 13.90
CA ILE A 284 12.70 9.64 13.43
C ILE A 284 11.58 10.38 14.17
N VAL A 285 11.83 11.63 14.52
CA VAL A 285 10.82 12.58 15.00
C VAL A 285 10.87 13.84 14.15
N ILE A 286 9.76 14.24 13.57
CA ILE A 286 9.63 15.43 12.73
C ILE A 286 8.77 16.46 13.46
N ASN A 287 9.33 17.63 13.70
CA ASN A 287 8.68 18.76 14.38
C ASN A 287 8.82 20.01 13.50
N ASP A 288 7.97 20.12 12.48
CA ASP A 288 7.99 21.20 11.49
C ASP A 288 7.53 22.55 12.04
N LEU A 289 6.70 22.54 13.09
CA LEU A 289 6.15 23.75 13.73
C LEU A 289 7.03 24.31 14.86
N TYR A 290 7.95 23.52 15.40
CA TYR A 290 8.74 23.92 16.55
C TYR A 290 10.18 24.21 16.16
N PRO A 291 10.77 25.31 16.66
CA PRO A 291 12.20 25.55 16.47
C PRO A 291 13.02 24.51 17.24
N ASP A 292 14.21 24.25 16.74
CA ASP A 292 15.19 23.40 17.46
C ASP A 292 15.59 24.02 18.78
N LEU A 293 15.11 23.48 19.88
CA LEU A 293 15.47 23.90 21.23
C LEU A 293 16.73 23.18 21.74
N LEU A 294 16.95 21.92 21.32
CA LEU A 294 18.09 21.08 21.65
C LEU A 294 18.26 19.98 20.59
N PRO A 295 19.33 19.99 19.79
CA PRO A 295 19.55 19.02 18.74
C PRO A 295 19.62 17.61 19.32
N LYS A 296 18.71 16.73 18.84
CA LYS A 296 18.73 15.31 19.14
C LYS A 296 19.02 14.55 17.85
N LYS A 297 19.73 13.46 17.94
CA LYS A 297 20.20 12.69 16.78
C LYS A 297 19.08 12.22 15.82
N ASN A 298 17.90 11.94 16.37
CA ASN A 298 16.75 11.41 15.63
C ASN A 298 15.64 12.45 15.39
N HIS A 299 15.88 13.74 15.67
CA HIS A 299 14.89 14.81 15.52
C HIS A 299 15.24 15.73 14.36
N TRP A 300 14.24 16.01 13.53
CA TRP A 300 14.28 16.93 12.41
C TRP A 300 13.31 18.08 12.70
N TYR A 301 13.84 19.29 12.72
CA TYR A 301 13.08 20.50 13.06
C TYR A 301 13.05 21.46 11.88
N GLY A 302 12.00 22.24 11.80
CA GLY A 302 11.91 23.35 10.88
C GLY A 302 10.95 23.14 9.72
N VAL A 303 10.58 24.25 9.11
CA VAL A 303 9.59 24.32 8.04
C VAL A 303 9.98 23.54 6.77
N GLU A 304 11.26 23.29 6.59
CA GLU A 304 11.80 22.47 5.50
C GLU A 304 11.35 21.00 5.56
N HIS A 305 10.86 20.55 6.71
CA HIS A 305 10.33 19.21 6.94
C HIS A 305 8.81 19.18 6.96
N ALA A 306 8.15 20.30 6.66
CA ALA A 306 6.70 20.38 6.60
C ALA A 306 6.14 19.54 5.46
N ILE A 307 5.13 18.72 5.77
CA ILE A 307 4.45 17.90 4.77
C ILE A 307 3.34 18.72 4.13
N LEU A 308 3.48 18.96 2.84
CA LEU A 308 2.48 19.65 2.02
C LEU A 308 1.70 18.66 1.16
N ASN A 309 0.44 19.00 0.89
CA ASN A 309 -0.37 18.22 -0.04
C ASN A 309 0.26 18.28 -1.45
N PRO A 310 0.36 17.16 -2.19
CA PRO A 310 0.96 17.12 -3.55
C PRO A 310 0.36 18.14 -4.52
N ASN A 311 -0.90 18.54 -4.33
CA ASN A 311 -1.52 19.58 -5.16
C ASN A 311 -0.79 20.93 -5.14
N PHE A 312 0.10 21.16 -4.15
CA PHE A 312 0.93 22.36 -4.11
C PHE A 312 2.16 22.29 -5.03
N GLU A 313 2.59 21.11 -5.45
CA GLU A 313 3.77 20.92 -6.31
C GLU A 313 3.50 21.41 -7.76
N ASP A 314 2.28 21.22 -8.25
CA ASP A 314 1.90 21.56 -9.63
C ASP A 314 1.55 23.03 -9.84
N ILE A 315 1.50 23.82 -8.75
CA ILE A 315 1.08 25.21 -8.83
C ILE A 315 2.22 26.14 -9.20
N LYS A 316 2.05 26.83 -10.32
CA LYS A 316 2.98 27.88 -10.72
C LYS A 316 2.91 29.04 -9.73
N ARG A 317 4.01 29.26 -9.02
CA ARG A 317 4.16 30.38 -8.09
C ARG A 317 3.85 31.71 -8.77
N ARG A 318 3.06 32.58 -8.13
CA ARG A 318 2.97 33.98 -8.56
C ARG A 318 4.36 34.61 -8.49
N LYS A 319 4.77 35.28 -9.56
CA LYS A 319 6.12 35.85 -9.65
C LYS A 319 6.31 37.06 -8.72
N GLU A 320 5.24 37.85 -8.51
CA GLU A 320 5.30 39.06 -7.67
C GLU A 320 4.03 39.22 -6.82
N PRO A 321 4.14 39.73 -5.59
CA PRO A 321 2.97 40.13 -4.79
C PRO A 321 2.19 41.25 -5.50
N GLN A 322 0.86 41.22 -5.41
CA GLN A 322 0.04 42.30 -5.89
C GLN A 322 0.24 43.58 -5.05
N LYS A 323 0.27 44.74 -5.70
CA LYS A 323 0.40 46.03 -5.01
C LYS A 323 -0.84 46.39 -4.17
N GLU A 324 -1.99 45.89 -4.60
CA GLU A 324 -3.27 46.08 -3.91
C GLU A 324 -3.89 44.73 -3.59
N VAL A 325 -4.51 44.63 -2.41
CA VAL A 325 -5.26 43.45 -1.99
C VAL A 325 -6.66 43.51 -2.55
N ASN A 326 -6.99 42.68 -3.52
CA ASN A 326 -8.30 42.59 -4.15
C ASN A 326 -9.07 41.34 -3.72
N HIS A 327 -8.36 40.29 -3.29
CA HIS A 327 -8.96 39.03 -2.88
C HIS A 327 -8.32 38.55 -1.58
N ILE A 328 -9.13 38.42 -0.53
CA ILE A 328 -8.71 37.87 0.77
C ILE A 328 -9.26 36.46 0.95
N LEU A 329 -8.39 35.54 1.32
CA LEU A 329 -8.74 34.19 1.77
C LEU A 329 -8.76 34.15 3.29
N ILE A 330 -9.85 33.62 3.89
CA ILE A 330 -9.93 33.28 5.31
C ILE A 330 -10.07 31.77 5.46
N ALA A 331 -9.08 31.12 6.10
CA ALA A 331 -9.06 29.66 6.27
C ALA A 331 -8.43 29.28 7.62
N CYS A 332 -9.24 29.14 8.64
CA CYS A 332 -8.80 28.90 10.03
C CYS A 332 -8.86 27.41 10.42
N GLY A 333 -8.48 26.52 9.50
CA GLY A 333 -8.37 25.09 9.75
C GLY A 333 -9.67 24.30 9.69
N GLY A 334 -9.59 23.01 10.07
CA GLY A 334 -10.67 22.03 9.90
C GLY A 334 -11.85 22.21 10.84
N THR A 335 -11.65 22.78 12.02
CA THR A 335 -12.67 22.88 13.10
C THR A 335 -12.91 24.30 13.62
N ASP A 336 -11.88 25.15 13.63
CA ASP A 336 -11.91 26.54 14.13
C ASP A 336 -12.64 26.71 15.49
N PRO A 337 -12.22 26.01 16.55
CA PRO A 337 -12.96 26.03 17.83
C PRO A 337 -13.00 27.42 18.47
N SER A 338 -12.01 28.27 18.20
CA SER A 338 -11.90 29.65 18.72
C SER A 338 -12.64 30.69 17.88
N ASN A 339 -13.34 30.26 16.83
CA ASN A 339 -14.04 31.14 15.89
C ASN A 339 -13.17 32.27 15.34
N LEU A 340 -11.95 31.93 14.91
CA LEU A 340 -11.02 32.89 14.29
C LEU A 340 -11.58 33.40 12.96
N THR A 341 -12.26 32.55 12.19
CA THR A 341 -12.96 32.91 10.96
C THR A 341 -13.96 34.06 11.21
N GLY A 342 -14.79 33.93 12.26
CA GLY A 342 -15.75 34.99 12.60
C GLY A 342 -15.08 36.27 13.06
N LYS A 343 -13.93 36.21 13.73
CA LYS A 343 -13.14 37.39 14.14
C LYS A 343 -12.55 38.09 12.91
N ALA A 344 -11.97 37.32 11.98
CA ALA A 344 -11.42 37.87 10.73
C ALA A 344 -12.48 38.59 9.88
N ILE A 345 -13.67 37.98 9.73
CA ILE A 345 -14.77 38.59 8.98
C ILE A 345 -15.19 39.94 9.62
N ARG A 346 -15.34 39.98 10.96
CA ARG A 346 -15.67 41.26 11.65
C ARG A 346 -14.57 42.30 11.51
N ALA A 347 -13.31 41.90 11.45
CA ALA A 347 -12.23 42.84 11.18
C ALA A 347 -12.35 43.47 9.77
N LEU A 348 -12.72 42.65 8.76
CA LEU A 348 -12.97 43.13 7.40
C LEU A 348 -14.19 44.07 7.32
N GLU A 349 -15.26 43.76 8.05
CA GLU A 349 -16.43 44.65 8.20
C GLU A 349 -16.00 46.02 8.80
N PHE A 350 -15.19 45.99 9.86
CA PHE A 350 -14.70 47.19 10.54
C PHE A 350 -13.87 48.12 9.63
N ILE A 351 -13.06 47.57 8.72
CA ILE A 351 -12.26 48.36 7.77
C ILE A 351 -12.97 48.64 6.45
N ASP A 352 -14.28 48.35 6.37
CA ASP A 352 -15.10 48.54 5.18
C ASP A 352 -14.54 47.92 3.88
N PHE A 353 -14.00 46.70 3.99
CA PHE A 353 -13.43 45.99 2.86
C PHE A 353 -14.52 45.63 1.85
N ASN A 354 -14.39 46.11 0.62
CA ASN A 354 -15.43 46.04 -0.40
C ASN A 354 -15.05 45.25 -1.66
N LYS A 355 -13.99 44.46 -1.58
CA LYS A 355 -13.52 43.60 -2.68
C LYS A 355 -13.88 42.15 -2.44
N GLU A 356 -13.15 41.18 -2.99
CA GLU A 356 -13.49 39.76 -2.91
C GLU A 356 -12.98 39.12 -1.63
N VAL A 357 -13.82 38.33 -0.97
CA VAL A 357 -13.48 37.54 0.21
C VAL A 357 -13.91 36.08 0.01
N SER A 358 -12.97 35.16 0.05
CA SER A 358 -13.25 33.73 0.10
C SER A 358 -13.08 33.22 1.52
N VAL A 359 -14.11 32.60 2.06
CA VAL A 359 -14.11 32.00 3.41
C VAL A 359 -14.22 30.50 3.27
N ILE A 360 -13.25 29.76 3.80
CA ILE A 360 -13.26 28.30 3.81
C ILE A 360 -13.61 27.79 5.19
N LEU A 361 -14.63 26.96 5.27
CA LEU A 361 -15.03 26.26 6.48
C LEU A 361 -14.68 24.78 6.34
N GLY A 362 -13.90 24.28 7.28
CA GLY A 362 -13.55 22.87 7.35
C GLY A 362 -14.71 21.98 7.82
N PRO A 363 -14.56 20.67 7.70
CA PRO A 363 -15.64 19.69 7.95
C PRO A 363 -16.13 19.66 9.40
N GLY A 364 -15.34 20.11 10.35
CA GLY A 364 -15.69 20.16 11.78
C GLY A 364 -16.14 21.54 12.29
N ASN A 365 -16.30 22.53 11.40
CA ASN A 365 -16.66 23.89 11.83
C ASN A 365 -18.08 23.94 12.42
N ILE A 366 -18.18 24.39 13.69
CA ILE A 366 -19.46 24.50 14.43
C ILE A 366 -20.09 25.89 14.35
N HIS A 367 -19.43 26.87 13.74
CA HIS A 367 -19.85 28.27 13.70
C HIS A 367 -20.59 28.67 12.43
N PHE A 368 -20.92 27.72 11.54
CA PHE A 368 -21.49 27.96 10.21
C PHE A 368 -22.61 28.99 10.20
N ASN A 369 -23.65 28.82 11.02
CA ASN A 369 -24.83 29.70 11.06
C ASN A 369 -24.50 31.13 11.48
N ASN A 370 -23.52 31.28 12.39
CA ASN A 370 -23.06 32.60 12.83
C ASN A 370 -22.22 33.27 11.73
N ILE A 371 -21.31 32.52 11.10
CA ILE A 371 -20.46 33.00 10.02
C ILE A 371 -21.33 33.45 8.85
N GLN A 372 -22.32 32.68 8.44
CA GLN A 372 -23.24 33.03 7.36
C GLN A 372 -23.97 34.38 7.61
N LYS A 373 -24.37 34.63 8.86
CA LYS A 373 -25.02 35.91 9.23
C LYS A 373 -24.09 37.10 9.12
N ILE A 374 -22.86 36.99 9.63
CA ILE A 374 -21.93 38.11 9.63
C ILE A 374 -21.34 38.35 8.24
N LEU A 375 -21.25 37.36 7.35
CA LEU A 375 -20.86 37.54 5.97
C LEU A 375 -21.79 38.48 5.19
N GLY A 376 -23.08 38.54 5.56
CA GLY A 376 -24.07 39.46 4.98
C GLY A 376 -23.75 40.95 5.18
N ASN A 377 -22.86 41.31 6.10
CA ASN A 377 -22.42 42.65 6.37
C ASN A 377 -21.23 43.10 5.50
N ILE A 378 -20.56 42.18 4.81
CA ILE A 378 -19.43 42.49 3.91
C ILE A 378 -19.99 43.08 2.62
N LYS A 379 -19.51 44.26 2.25
CA LYS A 379 -19.95 44.99 1.02
C LYS A 379 -19.40 44.39 -0.27
N GLY A 380 -18.33 43.64 -0.19
CA GLY A 380 -17.66 43.00 -1.33
C GLY A 380 -18.32 41.68 -1.78
N LYS A 381 -17.74 41.07 -2.82
CA LYS A 381 -18.11 39.71 -3.25
C LYS A 381 -17.66 38.68 -2.23
N VAL A 382 -18.58 37.85 -1.72
CA VAL A 382 -18.29 36.81 -0.73
C VAL A 382 -18.50 35.44 -1.33
N ASN A 383 -17.46 34.59 -1.26
CA ASN A 383 -17.51 33.16 -1.59
C ASN A 383 -17.39 32.34 -0.30
N LEU A 384 -18.45 31.67 0.12
CA LEU A 384 -18.41 30.74 1.24
C LEU A 384 -18.25 29.33 0.69
N LEU A 385 -17.09 28.70 1.00
CA LEU A 385 -16.69 27.39 0.51
C LEU A 385 -16.62 26.40 1.67
N HIS A 386 -17.03 25.17 1.41
CA HIS A 386 -16.98 24.09 2.37
C HIS A 386 -16.13 22.95 1.85
N ASN A 387 -15.31 22.36 2.72
CA ASN A 387 -14.55 21.14 2.43
C ASN A 387 -13.80 21.21 1.08
N VAL A 388 -12.99 22.23 0.91
CA VAL A 388 -12.23 22.44 -0.33
C VAL A 388 -11.18 21.34 -0.48
N ASP A 389 -11.26 20.58 -1.57
CA ASP A 389 -10.32 19.49 -1.86
C ASP A 389 -8.99 20.02 -2.41
N ASN A 390 -9.01 21.12 -3.17
CA ASN A 390 -7.80 21.78 -3.71
C ASN A 390 -7.59 23.17 -3.10
N MET A 391 -6.99 23.18 -1.89
CA MET A 391 -6.62 24.43 -1.21
C MET A 391 -5.61 25.27 -2.00
N ALA A 392 -4.71 24.60 -2.70
CA ALA A 392 -3.63 25.24 -3.42
C ALA A 392 -4.17 26.15 -4.53
N GLU A 393 -5.23 25.73 -5.24
CA GLU A 393 -5.90 26.55 -6.26
C GLU A 393 -6.57 27.79 -5.65
N VAL A 394 -7.20 27.67 -4.50
CA VAL A 394 -7.83 28.82 -3.82
C VAL A 394 -6.77 29.80 -3.31
N MET A 395 -5.69 29.29 -2.75
CA MET A 395 -4.59 30.11 -2.22
C MET A 395 -3.89 30.93 -3.31
N ILE A 396 -3.61 30.32 -4.48
CA ILE A 396 -2.91 31.03 -5.56
C ILE A 396 -3.74 32.15 -6.17
N ASN A 397 -5.07 32.04 -6.10
CA ASN A 397 -6.00 33.05 -6.59
C ASN A 397 -6.28 34.16 -5.58
N SER A 398 -5.70 34.08 -4.38
CA SER A 398 -5.86 35.09 -3.32
C SER A 398 -4.62 35.96 -3.20
N ASP A 399 -4.81 37.24 -2.83
CA ASP A 399 -3.70 38.21 -2.64
C ASP A 399 -3.20 38.21 -1.20
N LEU A 400 -4.07 37.87 -0.24
CA LEU A 400 -3.80 37.79 1.18
C LEU A 400 -4.55 36.60 1.78
N ALA A 401 -3.91 35.86 2.67
CA ALA A 401 -4.55 34.78 3.45
C ALA A 401 -4.49 35.10 4.96
N ILE A 402 -5.60 34.77 5.66
CA ILE A 402 -5.75 34.86 7.13
C ILE A 402 -6.10 33.49 7.67
#